data_79e9bbb1d091b60d748bcbdc01656f51
#
_entry.id   79e9bbb1d091b60d748bcbdc01656f51
#
_cell.length_a   1.000
_cell.length_b   1.000
_cell.length_c   1.000
_cell.angle_alpha   90.00
_cell.angle_beta   90.00
_cell.angle_gamma   90.00
#
_symmetry.space_group_name_H-M   'P 1'
#
loop_
_entity.id
_entity.type
_entity.pdbx_description
1 polymer ?
#
loop_
_entity_poly.entity_id
_entity_poly.type
_entity_poly.pdbx_seq_one_letter_code
_entity_poly.pdbx_strand_id
1 'polypeptide(L)'
;QKVRSSIQAKADTSKRSTKRNCRKLSKRLSGKERTTVNLINHTISKSIVASAKEQGKGISIEDLTNIRFTSKRRNKKFRTKLGKWNFADLRAKLEYKALLNGVKLVVVNPAYSSQTCCECKHIGKRTNKVFKCTNINCKVDTIDADYNASKVISLLGQTVNSAEKSTMYCSLHSLSGLKPIPSLC
;
A
#
# COMPACT_ATOMS: atom_id res chain seq x y z
N GLN A 1 15.88 12.72 -8.28
CA GLN A 1 15.31 12.76 -9.66
C GLN A 1 16.03 13.79 -10.55
N LYS A 2 16.25 15.02 -10.08
CA LYS A 2 16.94 16.09 -10.85
C LYS A 2 18.31 15.66 -11.36
N VAL A 3 19.12 15.01 -10.51
CA VAL A 3 20.48 14.53 -10.89
C VAL A 3 20.40 13.47 -12.00
N ARG A 4 19.46 12.51 -11.91
CA ARG A 4 19.29 11.47 -12.94
C ARG A 4 18.85 12.04 -14.28
N SER A 5 17.88 12.95 -14.30
CA SER A 5 17.42 13.60 -15.54
C SER A 5 18.52 14.43 -16.17
N SER A 6 19.35 15.12 -15.38
CA SER A 6 20.51 15.87 -15.86
C SER A 6 21.56 14.98 -16.51
N ILE A 7 21.89 13.84 -15.88
CA ILE A 7 22.84 12.85 -16.46
C ILE A 7 22.28 12.26 -17.76
N GLN A 8 20.99 11.98 -17.81
CA GLN A 8 20.32 11.47 -19.02
C GLN A 8 20.38 12.48 -20.16
N ALA A 9 19.98 13.73 -19.91
CA ALA A 9 20.04 14.80 -20.91
C ALA A 9 21.46 15.00 -21.43
N LYS A 10 22.47 14.99 -20.56
CA LYS A 10 23.88 15.05 -20.95
C LYS A 10 24.31 13.84 -21.80
N ALA A 11 23.79 12.64 -21.50
CA ALA A 11 24.08 11.46 -22.27
C ALA A 11 23.49 11.53 -23.70
N ASP A 12 22.31 12.12 -23.85
CA ASP A 12 21.60 12.19 -25.15
C ASP A 12 22.30 13.14 -26.13
N THR A 13 22.92 14.20 -25.64
CA THR A 13 23.56 15.26 -26.45
C THR A 13 25.07 15.07 -26.64
N SER A 14 25.71 14.10 -26.00
CA SER A 14 27.16 14.02 -25.91
C SER A 14 27.82 12.98 -26.83
N LYS A 15 29.16 13.12 -27.02
CA LYS A 15 30.01 12.14 -27.72
C LYS A 15 29.99 10.76 -27.06
N ARG A 16 30.40 9.71 -27.80
CA ARG A 16 30.36 8.28 -27.35
C ARG A 16 31.05 8.02 -26.01
N SER A 17 32.22 8.64 -25.77
CA SER A 17 32.97 8.52 -24.51
C SER A 17 32.19 9.06 -23.31
N THR A 18 31.58 10.23 -23.44
CA THR A 18 30.76 10.87 -22.41
C THR A 18 29.49 10.07 -22.15
N LYS A 19 28.85 9.51 -23.19
CA LYS A 19 27.72 8.59 -23.06
C LYS A 19 28.05 7.38 -22.20
N ARG A 20 29.24 6.77 -22.41
CA ARG A 20 29.72 5.64 -21.60
C ARG A 20 29.88 6.02 -20.11
N ASN A 21 30.46 7.18 -19.83
CA ASN A 21 30.65 7.67 -18.45
C ASN A 21 29.31 8.01 -17.77
N CYS A 22 28.37 8.63 -18.50
CA CYS A 22 27.02 8.89 -17.99
C CYS A 22 26.28 7.59 -17.65
N ARG A 23 26.41 6.53 -18.47
CA ARG A 23 25.83 5.20 -18.18
C ARG A 23 26.44 4.60 -16.90
N LYS A 24 27.78 4.65 -16.73
CA LYS A 24 28.45 4.18 -15.51
C LYS A 24 27.97 4.91 -14.27
N LEU A 25 27.85 6.24 -14.35
CA LEU A 25 27.36 7.09 -13.25
C LEU A 25 25.89 6.77 -12.93
N SER A 26 25.07 6.63 -13.94
CA SER A 26 23.64 6.26 -13.78
C SER A 26 23.49 4.88 -13.10
N LYS A 27 24.33 3.91 -13.47
CA LYS A 27 24.37 2.57 -12.81
C LYS A 27 24.77 2.66 -11.34
N ARG A 28 25.81 3.47 -11.01
CA ARG A 28 26.22 3.71 -9.62
C ARG A 28 25.11 4.34 -8.78
N LEU A 29 24.43 5.38 -9.31
CA LEU A 29 23.31 6.02 -8.63
C LEU A 29 22.17 5.05 -8.40
N SER A 30 21.83 4.22 -9.40
CA SER A 30 20.80 3.20 -9.28
C SER A 30 21.13 2.16 -8.20
N GLY A 31 22.40 1.76 -8.08
CA GLY A 31 22.88 0.88 -7.00
C GLY A 31 22.70 1.51 -5.63
N LYS A 32 23.15 2.76 -5.46
CA LYS A 32 22.99 3.50 -4.19
C LYS A 32 21.53 3.67 -3.79
N GLU A 33 20.66 4.08 -4.74
CA GLU A 33 19.21 4.21 -4.50
C GLU A 33 18.61 2.88 -4.02
N ARG A 34 18.95 1.77 -4.68
CA ARG A 34 18.44 0.44 -4.30
C ARG A 34 18.89 0.05 -2.89
N THR A 35 20.17 0.24 -2.56
CA THR A 35 20.68 -0.05 -1.22
C THR A 35 20.01 0.80 -0.16
N THR A 36 19.82 2.11 -0.42
CA THR A 36 19.14 3.03 0.51
C THR A 36 17.69 2.61 0.73
N VAL A 37 16.94 2.30 -0.34
CA VAL A 37 15.54 1.84 -0.23
C VAL A 37 15.47 0.53 0.55
N ASN A 38 16.39 -0.41 0.28
CA ASN A 38 16.47 -1.67 1.01
C ASN A 38 16.68 -1.45 2.52
N LEU A 39 17.61 -0.57 2.89
CA LEU A 39 17.86 -0.22 4.30
C LEU A 39 16.65 0.42 4.96
N ILE A 40 16.01 1.38 4.28
CA ILE A 40 14.79 2.03 4.76
C ILE A 40 13.69 0.98 5.01
N ASN A 41 13.44 0.09 4.05
CA ASN A 41 12.44 -0.97 4.19
C ASN A 41 12.76 -1.93 5.33
N HIS A 42 14.04 -2.25 5.55
CA HIS A 42 14.49 -3.04 6.72
C HIS A 42 14.19 -2.33 8.04
N THR A 43 14.45 -1.01 8.11
CA THR A 43 14.21 -0.20 9.31
C THR A 43 12.71 -0.10 9.60
N ILE A 44 11.90 0.26 8.58
CA ILE A 44 10.45 0.39 8.71
C ILE A 44 9.83 -0.95 9.15
N SER A 45 10.15 -2.04 8.45
CA SER A 45 9.59 -3.36 8.78
C SER A 45 10.01 -3.84 10.17
N LYS A 46 11.24 -3.55 10.64
CA LYS A 46 11.68 -3.85 12.00
C LYS A 46 10.87 -3.08 13.04
N SER A 47 10.69 -1.78 12.84
CA SER A 47 9.92 -0.92 13.75
C SER A 47 8.46 -1.36 13.86
N ILE A 48 7.80 -1.64 12.72
CA ILE A 48 6.40 -2.07 12.70
C ILE A 48 6.22 -3.41 13.44
N VAL A 49 7.08 -4.39 13.17
CA VAL A 49 6.99 -5.72 13.81
C VAL A 49 7.31 -5.63 15.30
N ALA A 50 8.29 -4.84 15.69
CA ALA A 50 8.62 -4.64 17.11
C ALA A 50 7.45 -4.01 17.87
N SER A 51 6.86 -2.95 17.32
CA SER A 51 5.69 -2.29 17.93
C SER A 51 4.47 -3.22 18.00
N ALA A 52 4.23 -4.03 16.98
CA ALA A 52 3.13 -5.00 16.99
C ALA A 52 3.35 -6.08 18.06
N LYS A 53 4.57 -6.59 18.20
CA LYS A 53 4.94 -7.57 19.24
C LYS A 53 4.76 -7.01 20.63
N GLU A 54 5.27 -5.81 20.89
CA GLU A 54 5.16 -5.12 22.18
C GLU A 54 3.70 -4.90 22.61
N GLN A 55 2.83 -4.57 21.62
CA GLN A 55 1.41 -4.36 21.88
C GLN A 55 0.57 -5.64 21.86
N GLY A 56 1.16 -6.82 21.62
CA GLY A 56 0.43 -8.08 21.48
C GLY A 56 -0.56 -8.08 20.30
N LYS A 57 -0.30 -7.29 19.23
CA LYS A 57 -1.21 -7.11 18.10
C LYS A 57 -0.68 -7.78 16.83
N GLY A 58 -1.59 -8.15 15.93
CA GLY A 58 -1.26 -8.56 14.56
C GLY A 58 -1.10 -7.36 13.62
N ILE A 59 -0.59 -7.64 12.43
CA ILE A 59 -0.41 -6.66 11.35
C ILE A 59 -1.34 -7.01 10.21
N SER A 60 -2.13 -6.05 9.72
CA SER A 60 -2.96 -6.20 8.52
C SER A 60 -2.42 -5.33 7.39
N ILE A 61 -2.23 -5.91 6.21
CA ILE A 61 -1.76 -5.20 5.02
C ILE A 61 -2.65 -5.48 3.82
N GLU A 62 -2.74 -4.54 2.90
CA GLU A 62 -3.48 -4.72 1.64
C GLU A 62 -2.72 -5.63 0.66
N ASP A 63 -3.47 -6.43 -0.11
CA ASP A 63 -2.92 -7.15 -1.25
C ASP A 63 -2.76 -6.24 -2.46
N LEU A 64 -1.55 -5.75 -2.67
CA LEU A 64 -1.18 -4.89 -3.79
C LEU A 64 -0.50 -5.65 -4.94
N THR A 65 -0.59 -6.97 -4.99
CA THR A 65 0.10 -7.82 -5.98
C THR A 65 -0.22 -7.40 -7.41
N ASN A 66 -1.48 -7.11 -7.71
CA ASN A 66 -1.96 -6.78 -9.06
C ASN A 66 -2.05 -5.27 -9.34
N ILE A 67 -1.61 -4.40 -8.44
CA ILE A 67 -1.78 -2.95 -8.57
C ILE A 67 -1.12 -2.37 -9.85
N ARG A 68 -0.05 -2.98 -10.33
CA ARG A 68 0.63 -2.57 -11.57
C ARG A 68 -0.21 -2.90 -12.81
N PHE A 69 -0.93 -4.02 -12.81
CA PHE A 69 -1.80 -4.41 -13.92
C PHE A 69 -3.04 -3.53 -13.97
N THR A 70 -3.69 -3.30 -12.86
CA THR A 70 -4.88 -2.43 -12.77
C THR A 70 -4.56 -0.97 -13.10
N SER A 71 -3.31 -0.54 -12.88
CA SER A 71 -2.87 0.82 -13.17
C SER A 71 -2.51 1.08 -14.65
N LYS A 72 -2.55 0.09 -15.55
CA LYS A 72 -2.22 0.27 -16.98
C LYS A 72 -3.04 1.38 -17.65
N ARG A 73 -4.30 1.56 -17.26
CA ARG A 73 -5.21 2.61 -17.76
C ARG A 73 -4.90 4.01 -17.21
N ARG A 74 -4.01 4.15 -16.23
CA ARG A 74 -3.63 5.43 -15.64
C ARG A 74 -2.55 6.14 -16.45
N ASN A 75 -2.42 7.45 -16.26
CA ASN A 75 -1.44 8.26 -16.99
C ASN A 75 0.02 7.85 -16.69
N LYS A 76 0.94 8.23 -17.57
CA LYS A 76 2.38 7.89 -17.49
C LYS A 76 3.01 8.34 -16.17
N LYS A 77 2.67 9.54 -15.66
CA LYS A 77 3.22 10.08 -14.39
C LYS A 77 2.85 9.19 -13.21
N PHE A 78 1.58 8.73 -13.15
CA PHE A 78 1.11 7.82 -12.11
C PHE A 78 1.83 6.47 -12.17
N ARG A 79 1.91 5.84 -13.35
CA ARG A 79 2.63 4.57 -13.54
C ARG A 79 4.10 4.66 -13.16
N THR A 80 4.76 5.78 -13.47
CA THR A 80 6.16 6.02 -13.11
C THR A 80 6.32 6.13 -11.59
N LYS A 81 5.42 6.81 -10.88
CA LYS A 81 5.43 6.89 -9.42
C LYS A 81 5.22 5.52 -8.79
N LEU A 82 4.23 4.78 -9.28
CA LEU A 82 3.91 3.44 -8.80
C LEU A 82 5.07 2.44 -9.04
N GLY A 83 5.72 2.52 -10.21
CA GLY A 83 6.88 1.68 -10.53
C GLY A 83 8.10 1.92 -9.64
N LYS A 84 8.21 3.09 -9.01
CA LYS A 84 9.27 3.42 -8.04
C LYS A 84 8.92 2.97 -6.62
N TRP A 85 7.68 2.70 -6.35
CA TRP A 85 7.24 2.25 -5.04
C TRP A 85 7.55 0.77 -4.85
N ASN A 86 8.43 0.48 -3.93
CA ASN A 86 8.94 -0.88 -3.69
C ASN A 86 8.15 -1.60 -2.58
N PHE A 87 6.81 -1.61 -2.71
CA PHE A 87 5.92 -2.22 -1.73
C PHE A 87 6.10 -3.75 -1.61
N ALA A 88 6.45 -4.43 -2.71
CA ALA A 88 6.68 -5.87 -2.70
C ALA A 88 7.87 -6.26 -1.80
N ASP A 89 8.95 -5.47 -1.85
CA ASP A 89 10.11 -5.66 -0.99
C ASP A 89 9.80 -5.37 0.49
N LEU A 90 9.03 -4.30 0.76
CA LEU A 90 8.57 -4.00 2.12
C LEU A 90 7.66 -5.11 2.67
N ARG A 91 6.72 -5.60 1.85
CA ARG A 91 5.83 -6.71 2.20
C ARG A 91 6.64 -7.97 2.55
N ALA A 92 7.56 -8.39 1.69
CA ALA A 92 8.39 -9.55 1.95
C ALA A 92 9.19 -9.42 3.27
N LYS A 93 9.69 -8.20 3.57
CA LYS A 93 10.39 -7.93 4.83
C LYS A 93 9.47 -7.96 6.05
N LEU A 94 8.23 -7.52 5.93
CA LEU A 94 7.24 -7.63 6.99
C LEU A 94 6.87 -9.10 7.24
N GLU A 95 6.62 -9.87 6.18
CA GLU A 95 6.23 -11.28 6.27
C GLU A 95 7.26 -12.11 7.03
N TYR A 96 8.53 -12.10 6.61
CA TYR A 96 9.54 -12.92 7.28
C TYR A 96 9.85 -12.44 8.70
N LYS A 97 9.86 -11.12 8.96
CA LYS A 97 10.13 -10.60 10.30
C LYS A 97 8.96 -10.86 11.26
N ALA A 98 7.74 -10.74 10.79
CA ALA A 98 6.56 -11.07 11.56
C ALA A 98 6.59 -12.55 11.98
N LEU A 99 6.90 -13.44 11.04
CA LEU A 99 7.07 -14.88 11.29
C LEU A 99 8.14 -15.13 12.35
N LEU A 100 9.34 -14.56 12.20
CA LEU A 100 10.45 -14.73 13.16
C LEU A 100 10.12 -14.22 14.57
N ASN A 101 9.23 -13.24 14.69
CA ASN A 101 8.86 -12.63 15.98
C ASN A 101 7.53 -13.17 16.54
N GLY A 102 6.91 -14.15 15.91
CA GLY A 102 5.61 -14.68 16.32
C GLY A 102 4.46 -13.68 16.18
N VAL A 103 4.60 -12.65 15.33
CA VAL A 103 3.58 -11.66 15.06
C VAL A 103 2.72 -12.13 13.89
N LYS A 104 1.41 -12.20 14.07
CA LYS A 104 0.48 -12.59 13.01
C LYS A 104 0.37 -11.49 11.97
N LEU A 105 0.63 -11.82 10.69
CA LEU A 105 0.46 -10.91 9.57
C LEU A 105 -0.66 -11.45 8.65
N VAL A 106 -1.61 -10.58 8.32
CA VAL A 106 -2.77 -10.90 7.49
C VAL A 106 -2.79 -9.99 6.28
N VAL A 107 -2.99 -10.60 5.12
CA VAL A 107 -3.16 -9.89 3.85
C VAL A 107 -4.64 -9.80 3.54
N VAL A 108 -5.15 -8.58 3.32
CA VAL A 108 -6.57 -8.31 3.08
C VAL A 108 -6.81 -7.78 1.68
N ASN A 109 -8.01 -8.01 1.15
CA ASN A 109 -8.41 -7.47 -0.15
C ASN A 109 -8.51 -5.93 -0.08
N PRO A 110 -7.87 -5.19 -0.98
CA PRO A 110 -7.89 -3.72 -0.99
C PRO A 110 -9.20 -3.10 -1.50
N ALA A 111 -10.14 -3.91 -1.99
CA ALA A 111 -11.39 -3.40 -2.56
C ALA A 111 -12.15 -2.55 -1.53
N TYR A 112 -12.48 -1.32 -1.92
CA TYR A 112 -13.25 -0.36 -1.13
C TYR A 112 -12.65 0.06 0.23
N SER A 113 -11.49 -0.43 0.64
CA SER A 113 -10.86 -0.08 1.92
C SER A 113 -10.74 1.44 2.13
N SER A 114 -10.43 2.18 1.08
CA SER A 114 -10.29 3.64 1.11
C SER A 114 -11.60 4.43 0.98
N GLN A 115 -12.72 3.74 0.67
CA GLN A 115 -14.04 4.37 0.47
C GLN A 115 -15.03 3.98 1.56
N THR A 116 -14.73 3.01 2.39
CA THR A 116 -15.58 2.55 3.49
C THR A 116 -15.33 3.39 4.74
N CYS A 117 -16.39 3.80 5.43
CA CYS A 117 -16.28 4.48 6.72
C CYS A 117 -15.81 3.51 7.81
N CYS A 118 -14.82 3.89 8.59
CA CYS A 118 -14.30 3.05 9.67
C CYS A 118 -15.30 2.83 10.81
N GLU A 119 -16.28 3.72 10.99
CA GLU A 119 -17.30 3.61 12.04
C GLU A 119 -18.55 2.87 11.55
N CYS A 120 -19.31 3.46 10.62
CA CYS A 120 -20.61 2.94 10.21
C CYS A 120 -20.56 1.96 9.04
N LYS A 121 -19.40 1.72 8.44
CA LYS A 121 -19.15 0.81 7.30
C LYS A 121 -19.85 1.20 5.98
N HIS A 122 -20.55 2.35 5.94
CA HIS A 122 -21.12 2.87 4.68
C HIS A 122 -20.02 3.37 3.74
N ILE A 123 -20.31 3.32 2.45
CA ILE A 123 -19.45 3.91 1.43
C ILE A 123 -19.55 5.42 1.48
N GLY A 124 -18.42 6.09 1.64
CA GLY A 124 -18.29 7.54 1.65
C GLY A 124 -17.51 8.05 0.45
N LYS A 125 -17.20 9.34 0.47
CA LYS A 125 -16.43 10.02 -0.58
C LYS A 125 -15.01 10.32 -0.10
N ARG A 126 -14.01 9.84 -0.84
CA ARG A 126 -12.62 10.19 -0.63
C ARG A 126 -12.18 11.25 -1.63
N THR A 127 -11.69 12.38 -1.12
CA THR A 127 -11.09 13.46 -1.91
C THR A 127 -9.67 13.73 -1.41
N ASN A 128 -8.66 13.25 -2.15
CA ASN A 128 -7.26 13.32 -1.75
C ASN A 128 -7.00 12.71 -0.36
N LYS A 129 -6.70 13.55 0.63
CA LYS A 129 -6.43 13.15 2.03
C LYS A 129 -7.63 13.21 2.96
N VAL A 130 -8.78 13.64 2.45
CA VAL A 130 -10.00 13.78 3.26
C VAL A 130 -11.00 12.69 2.85
N PHE A 131 -11.55 12.02 3.84
CA PHE A 131 -12.69 11.12 3.69
C PHE A 131 -13.92 11.77 4.34
N LYS A 132 -15.04 11.76 3.63
CA LYS A 132 -16.34 12.22 4.11
C LYS A 132 -17.34 11.07 4.12
N CYS A 133 -17.96 10.80 5.28
CA CYS A 133 -19.04 9.82 5.38
C CYS A 133 -20.32 10.35 4.70
N THR A 134 -21.03 9.49 3.99
CA THR A 134 -22.33 9.84 3.36
C THR A 134 -23.53 9.49 4.22
N ASN A 135 -23.32 8.72 5.30
CA ASN A 135 -24.39 8.36 6.22
C ASN A 135 -24.65 9.50 7.20
N ILE A 136 -25.84 10.08 7.15
CA ILE A 136 -26.26 11.22 7.98
C ILE A 136 -26.28 10.90 9.49
N ASN A 137 -26.47 9.62 9.83
CA ASN A 137 -26.49 9.16 11.22
C ASN A 137 -25.12 8.75 11.74
N CYS A 138 -24.04 8.95 10.96
CA CYS A 138 -22.71 8.61 11.39
C CYS A 138 -22.07 9.71 12.22
N LYS A 139 -21.36 9.33 13.28
CA LYS A 139 -20.58 10.27 14.12
C LYS A 139 -19.40 10.90 13.38
N VAL A 140 -18.95 10.27 12.28
CA VAL A 140 -17.84 10.75 11.46
C VAL A 140 -18.41 11.53 10.29
N ASP A 141 -18.27 12.86 10.31
CA ASP A 141 -18.52 13.69 9.12
C ASP A 141 -17.29 13.67 8.19
N THR A 142 -16.16 14.15 8.68
CA THR A 142 -14.89 14.19 7.93
C THR A 142 -13.74 13.65 8.77
N ILE A 143 -12.81 12.92 8.11
CA ILE A 143 -11.63 12.32 8.76
C ILE A 143 -10.47 12.24 7.75
N ASP A 144 -9.23 12.14 8.23
CA ASP A 144 -8.09 11.82 7.35
C ASP A 144 -8.32 10.50 6.63
N ALA A 145 -8.16 10.51 5.30
CA ALA A 145 -8.51 9.37 4.46
C ALA A 145 -7.58 8.17 4.65
N ASP A 146 -6.31 8.41 4.99
CA ASP A 146 -5.35 7.33 5.20
C ASP A 146 -5.54 6.72 6.59
N TYR A 147 -5.90 7.53 7.59
CA TYR A 147 -6.30 7.04 8.90
C TYR A 147 -7.59 6.20 8.82
N ASN A 148 -8.62 6.68 8.12
CA ASN A 148 -9.85 5.92 7.89
C ASN A 148 -9.56 4.57 7.24
N ALA A 149 -8.80 4.56 6.14
CA ALA A 149 -8.43 3.34 5.42
C ALA A 149 -7.65 2.36 6.33
N SER A 150 -6.72 2.84 7.14
CA SER A 150 -5.96 1.99 8.07
C SER A 150 -6.85 1.29 9.10
N LYS A 151 -7.86 1.98 9.61
CA LYS A 151 -8.86 1.40 10.52
C LYS A 151 -9.70 0.32 9.84
N VAL A 152 -10.13 0.57 8.59
CA VAL A 152 -10.88 -0.42 7.80
C VAL A 152 -10.03 -1.65 7.52
N ILE A 153 -8.77 -1.48 7.10
CA ILE A 153 -7.82 -2.58 6.86
C ILE A 153 -7.59 -3.39 8.15
N SER A 154 -7.45 -2.72 9.29
CA SER A 154 -7.31 -3.38 10.59
C SER A 154 -8.54 -4.23 10.93
N LEU A 155 -9.74 -3.71 10.71
CA LEU A 155 -10.99 -4.42 10.92
C LEU A 155 -11.10 -5.65 10.01
N LEU A 156 -10.82 -5.50 8.72
CA LEU A 156 -10.80 -6.61 7.76
C LEU A 156 -9.82 -7.70 8.17
N GLY A 157 -8.64 -7.32 8.67
CA GLY A 157 -7.66 -8.27 9.18
C GLY A 157 -8.12 -9.03 10.44
N GLN A 158 -8.89 -8.41 11.30
CA GLN A 158 -9.52 -9.06 12.44
C GLN A 158 -10.60 -10.04 11.98
N THR A 159 -11.46 -9.63 11.05
CA THR A 159 -12.54 -10.47 10.52
C THR A 159 -11.99 -11.69 9.77
N VAL A 160 -10.94 -11.58 8.97
CA VAL A 160 -10.30 -12.73 8.31
C VAL A 160 -9.76 -13.78 9.30
N ASN A 161 -9.61 -13.47 10.57
CA ASN A 161 -9.02 -14.36 11.59
C ASN A 161 -9.99 -14.91 12.65
N SER A 162 -11.29 -14.57 12.62
CA SER A 162 -12.29 -15.11 13.54
C SER A 162 -13.19 -16.15 12.86
N ALA A 163 -13.70 -17.15 13.57
CA ALA A 163 -14.59 -18.15 13.00
C ALA A 163 -15.92 -17.58 12.44
N GLU A 164 -16.30 -16.38 12.88
CA GLU A 164 -17.56 -15.70 12.52
C GLU A 164 -17.46 -14.77 11.30
N LYS A 165 -16.46 -14.92 10.47
CA LYS A 165 -15.94 -13.90 9.57
C LYS A 165 -16.61 -13.71 8.23
N SER A 166 -17.19 -14.77 7.70
CA SER A 166 -17.80 -14.75 6.37
C SER A 166 -18.98 -13.77 6.32
N THR A 167 -19.76 -13.72 7.40
CA THR A 167 -20.94 -12.87 7.51
C THR A 167 -20.62 -11.37 7.52
N MET A 168 -19.51 -10.96 8.16
CA MET A 168 -19.15 -9.54 8.26
C MET A 168 -18.53 -9.00 6.96
N TYR A 169 -17.76 -9.83 6.23
CA TYR A 169 -17.23 -9.45 4.92
C TYR A 169 -18.35 -9.36 3.87
N CYS A 170 -19.27 -10.31 3.88
CA CYS A 170 -20.44 -10.30 3.00
C CYS A 170 -21.36 -9.11 3.31
N SER A 171 -21.54 -8.71 4.58
CA SER A 171 -22.36 -7.56 4.93
C SER A 171 -21.74 -6.21 4.52
N LEU A 172 -20.41 -6.07 4.51
CA LEU A 172 -19.74 -4.89 3.95
C LEU A 172 -19.99 -4.74 2.45
N HIS A 173 -20.05 -5.86 1.71
CA HIS A 173 -20.37 -5.85 0.28
C HIS A 173 -21.86 -5.64 0.00
N SER A 174 -22.76 -6.19 0.80
CA SER A 174 -24.20 -6.03 0.64
C SER A 174 -24.67 -4.59 0.93
N LEU A 175 -24.06 -3.92 1.90
CA LEU A 175 -24.33 -2.51 2.21
C LEU A 175 -23.90 -1.55 1.10
N SER A 176 -22.99 -1.97 0.20
CA SER A 176 -22.52 -1.17 -0.94
C SER A 176 -23.37 -1.31 -2.21
N GLY A 177 -24.42 -2.14 -2.20
CA GLY A 177 -25.24 -2.42 -3.39
C GLY A 177 -24.52 -3.20 -4.48
N LEU A 178 -23.33 -3.71 -4.22
CA LEU A 178 -22.53 -4.52 -5.14
C LEU A 178 -22.85 -6.00 -4.92
N LYS A 179 -23.09 -6.74 -6.01
CA LYS A 179 -23.27 -8.19 -5.94
C LYS A 179 -22.03 -8.85 -5.32
N PRO A 180 -22.19 -9.78 -4.37
CA PRO A 180 -21.06 -10.51 -3.80
C PRO A 180 -20.29 -11.25 -4.90
N ILE A 181 -18.98 -11.24 -4.82
CA ILE A 181 -18.14 -12.02 -5.74
C ILE A 181 -18.30 -13.49 -5.33
N PRO A 182 -18.79 -14.39 -6.20
CA PRO A 182 -19.19 -15.76 -5.83
C PRO A 182 -18.07 -16.63 -5.24
N SER A 183 -16.82 -16.23 -5.43
CA SER A 183 -15.64 -16.98 -4.97
C SER A 183 -15.17 -16.64 -3.53
N LEU A 184 -15.92 -15.80 -2.78
CA LEU A 184 -15.50 -15.31 -1.46
C LEU A 184 -16.56 -15.54 -0.35
N CYS A 185 -17.71 -16.13 -0.68
CA CYS A 185 -18.72 -16.60 0.28
C CYS A 185 -18.72 -18.11 0.38
#